data_f7a8968e1dfd2fb689eadd79b5b55204
#
_entry.id   f7a8968e1dfd2fb689eadd79b5b55204
#
_cell.length_a   1.000
_cell.length_b   1.000
_cell.length_c   1.000
_cell.angle_alpha   90.00
_cell.angle_beta   90.00
_cell.angle_gamma   90.00
#
_symmetry.space_group_name_H-M   'P 1'
#
loop_
_entity.id
_entity.type
_entity.pdbx_description
1 polymer ?
#
loop_
_entity_poly.entity_id
_entity_poly.type
_entity_poly.pdbx_seq_one_letter_code
_entity_poly.pdbx_strand_id
1 'polypeptide(L)' 'MQQTEIKNNMNIIIGWCRDIGSQIQAISFNKGYVGYYHKASNITFDKNGKLYAFGDATQTLVREAAK' A
#
# COMPACT_ATOMS: atom_id res chain seq x y z
N MET A 1 11.29 -11.39 1.30
CA MET A 1 10.56 -10.21 0.81
C MET A 1 9.59 -10.64 -0.27
N GLN A 2 8.33 -10.29 -0.15
CA GLN A 2 7.29 -10.66 -1.11
C GLN A 2 6.65 -9.41 -1.68
N GLN A 3 6.30 -9.48 -2.96
CA GLN A 3 5.66 -8.39 -3.66
C GLN A 3 4.37 -8.89 -4.31
N THR A 4 3.28 -8.18 -4.07
CA THR A 4 1.96 -8.53 -4.63
C THR A 4 1.53 -7.41 -5.57
N GLU A 5 1.17 -7.76 -6.79
CA GLU A 5 0.64 -6.81 -7.75
C GLU A 5 -0.81 -6.46 -7.42
N ILE A 6 -1.16 -5.19 -7.59
CA ILE A 6 -2.54 -4.72 -7.43
C ILE A 6 -3.04 -4.27 -8.79
N LYS A 7 -4.20 -4.80 -9.19
CA LYS A 7 -4.81 -4.51 -10.49
C LYS A 7 -6.17 -3.87 -10.31
N ASN A 8 -6.56 -3.05 -11.28
CA ASN A 8 -7.89 -2.45 -11.32
C ASN A 8 -8.90 -3.41 -11.97
N ASN A 9 -10.14 -2.93 -12.15
CA ASN A 9 -11.20 -3.74 -12.75
C ASN A 9 -10.92 -4.13 -14.19
N MET A 10 -10.01 -3.44 -14.87
CA MET A 10 -9.62 -3.72 -16.25
C MET A 10 -8.38 -4.61 -16.33
N ASN A 11 -7.98 -5.20 -15.19
CA ASN A 11 -6.82 -6.08 -15.07
C ASN A 11 -5.50 -5.38 -15.39
N ILE A 12 -5.43 -4.07 -15.18
CA ILE A 12 -4.23 -3.26 -15.37
C ILE A 12 -3.55 -3.08 -14.03
N ILE A 13 -2.22 -3.29 -13.99
CA ILE A 13 -1.44 -3.11 -12.76
C ILE A 13 -1.43 -1.62 -12.39
N ILE A 14 -1.89 -1.31 -11.18
CA ILE A 14 -1.92 0.05 -10.66
C ILE A 14 -0.91 0.27 -9.54
N GLY A 15 -0.30 -0.79 -9.05
CA GLY A 15 0.73 -0.70 -8.01
C GLY A 15 1.06 -2.04 -7.41
N TRP A 16 1.76 -1.99 -6.28
CA TRP A 16 2.25 -3.18 -5.59
C TRP A 16 2.17 -2.99 -4.08
N CYS A 17 2.09 -4.12 -3.36
CA CYS A 17 2.36 -4.17 -1.93
C CYS A 17 3.61 -5.00 -1.74
N ARG A 18 4.58 -4.47 -0.99
CA ARG A 18 5.86 -5.15 -0.73
C ARG A 18 5.98 -5.46 0.75
N ASP A 19 6.02 -6.75 1.07
CA ASP A 19 6.20 -7.21 2.45
C ASP A 19 7.69 -7.31 2.73
N ILE A 20 8.19 -6.47 3.64
CA ILE A 20 9.61 -6.45 4.01
C ILE A 20 9.86 -7.04 5.40
N GLY A 21 8.86 -7.73 5.97
CA GLY A 21 8.95 -8.37 7.28
C GLY A 21 8.20 -7.60 8.35
N SER A 22 8.71 -6.45 8.78
CA SER A 22 8.10 -5.64 9.83
C SER A 22 6.92 -4.80 9.34
N GLN A 23 6.87 -4.54 8.04
CA GLN A 23 5.81 -3.73 7.45
C GLN A 23 5.54 -4.16 6.01
N ILE A 24 4.39 -3.72 5.50
CA ILE A 24 4.02 -3.91 4.09
C ILE A 24 3.95 -2.51 3.46
N GLN A 25 4.78 -2.27 2.46
CA GLN A 25 4.84 -0.99 1.76
C GLN A 25 3.81 -0.95 0.63
N ALA A 26 3.15 0.19 0.46
CA ALA A 26 2.22 0.43 -0.63
C ALA A 26 2.92 1.30 -1.68
N ILE A 27 2.95 0.82 -2.92
CA ILE A 27 3.65 1.50 -4.01
C ILE A 27 2.69 1.67 -5.18
N SER A 28 2.46 2.92 -5.58
CA SER A 28 1.61 3.24 -6.73
C SER A 28 2.45 3.21 -8.00
N PHE A 29 1.87 2.69 -9.09
CA PHE A 29 2.54 2.69 -10.38
C PHE A 29 2.89 4.12 -10.84
N ASN A 30 1.98 5.08 -10.60
CA ASN A 30 2.15 6.45 -11.07
C ASN A 30 2.85 7.35 -10.05
N LYS A 31 2.64 7.12 -8.76
CA LYS A 31 3.07 8.04 -7.71
C LYS A 31 4.20 7.51 -6.84
N GLY A 32 4.59 6.24 -7.03
CA GLY A 32 5.62 5.62 -6.22
C GLY A 32 5.12 5.27 -4.81
N TYR A 33 5.97 5.38 -3.83
CA TYR A 33 5.65 5.03 -2.45
C TYR A 33 4.54 5.94 -1.91
N VAL A 34 3.46 5.33 -1.40
CA VAL A 34 2.29 6.10 -0.92
C VAL A 34 1.95 5.82 0.54
N GLY A 35 2.61 4.85 1.17
CA GLY A 35 2.39 4.56 2.57
C GLY A 35 2.79 3.14 2.92
N TYR A 36 2.45 2.73 4.15
CA TYR A 36 2.82 1.40 4.62
C TYR A 36 1.90 0.94 5.74
N TYR A 37 1.81 -0.38 5.89
CA TYR A 37 1.11 -1.02 6.99
C TYR A 37 2.14 -1.49 8.02
N HIS A 38 2.02 -1.01 9.25
CA HIS A 38 2.91 -1.41 10.36
C HIS A 38 2.29 -2.59 11.09
N LYS A 39 2.91 -3.77 10.95
CA LYS A 39 2.32 -5.01 11.46
C LYS A 39 2.14 -5.02 12.97
N ALA A 40 3.15 -4.55 13.70
CA ALA A 40 3.13 -4.60 15.17
C ALA A 40 1.99 -3.79 15.77
N SER A 41 1.67 -2.64 15.18
CA SER A 41 0.60 -1.77 15.68
C SER A 41 -0.73 -2.01 14.98
N ASN A 42 -0.74 -2.78 13.88
CA ASN A 42 -1.94 -3.04 13.06
C ASN A 42 -2.55 -1.75 12.53
N ILE A 43 -1.69 -0.82 12.08
CA ILE A 43 -2.10 0.49 11.58
C ILE A 43 -1.44 0.74 10.23
N THR A 44 -2.20 1.31 9.29
CA THR A 44 -1.70 1.76 7.99
C THR A 44 -1.46 3.27 8.06
N PHE A 45 -0.28 3.70 7.64
CA PHE A 45 0.11 5.11 7.60
C PHE A 45 0.28 5.55 6.15
N ASP A 46 0.02 6.82 5.88
CA ASP A 46 0.28 7.40 4.56
C ASP A 46 1.77 7.73 4.42
N LYS A 47 2.17 8.26 3.26
CA LYS A 47 3.58 8.56 2.99
C LYS A 47 4.14 9.65 3.90
N ASN A 48 3.28 10.43 4.53
CA ASN A 48 3.69 11.51 5.45
C ASN A 48 3.75 11.03 6.90
N GLY A 49 3.46 9.74 7.14
CA GLY A 49 3.48 9.18 8.48
C GLY A 49 2.21 9.41 9.28
N LYS A 50 1.16 9.90 8.64
CA LYS A 50 -0.12 10.12 9.31
C LYS A 50 -0.94 8.83 9.29
N LEU A 51 -1.73 8.64 10.35
CA LEU A 51 -2.64 7.50 10.43
C LEU A 51 -3.64 7.56 9.27
N TYR A 52 -3.68 6.49 8.49
CA TYR A 52 -4.61 6.37 7.38
C TYR A 52 -5.81 5.49 7.73
N ALA A 53 -5.55 4.32 8.30
CA ALA A 53 -6.60 3.37 8.68
C ALA A 53 -6.06 2.35 9.67
N PHE A 54 -6.94 1.73 10.42
CA PHE A 54 -6.60 0.58 11.24
C PHE A 54 -6.66 -0.68 10.37
N GLY A 55 -5.75 -1.62 10.64
CA GLY A 55 -5.61 -2.82 9.82
C GLY A 55 -4.82 -2.55 8.56
N ASP A 56 -4.72 -3.56 7.70
CA ASP A 56 -3.97 -3.47 6.44
C ASP A 56 -4.83 -2.83 5.36
N ALA A 57 -4.56 -1.56 5.07
CA ALA A 57 -5.25 -0.80 4.02
C ALA A 57 -4.29 -0.42 2.88
N THR A 58 -3.20 -1.17 2.70
CA THR A 58 -2.21 -0.87 1.64
C THR A 58 -2.83 -0.90 0.26
N GLN A 59 -3.72 -1.86 -0.02
CA GLN A 59 -4.39 -1.91 -1.32
C GLN A 59 -5.27 -0.69 -1.54
N THR A 60 -5.94 -0.22 -0.49
CA THR A 60 -6.77 0.99 -0.58
C THR A 60 -5.91 2.22 -0.89
N LEU A 61 -4.73 2.32 -0.25
CA LEU A 61 -3.80 3.41 -0.55
C LEU A 61 -3.41 3.43 -2.03
N VAL A 62 -3.10 2.25 -2.59
CA VAL A 62 -2.72 2.16 -4.00
C VAL A 62 -3.88 2.54 -4.90
N ARG A 63 -5.10 2.08 -4.60
CA ARG A 63 -6.28 2.38 -5.40
C ARG A 63 -6.64 3.86 -5.36
N GLU A 64 -6.52 4.50 -4.19
CA GLU A 64 -6.75 5.94 -4.06
C GLU A 64 -5.71 6.72 -4.85
N ALA A 65 -4.46 6.30 -4.84
CA ALA A 65 -3.40 6.97 -5.58
C ALA A 65 -3.59 6.83 -7.10
N ALA A 66 -4.31 5.81 -7.55
CA ALA A 66 -4.55 5.57 -8.97
C ALA A 66 -5.70 6.40 -9.55
N LYS A 67 -6.46 7.09 -8.70
CA LYS A 67 -7.59 7.92 -9.15
C LYS A 67 -7.14 9.21 -9.80
#